data_be1b6ed21199684313f0cae53c3948f2
#
_entry.id   be1b6ed21199684313f0cae53c3948f2
#
_cell.length_a   1.000
_cell.length_b   1.000
_cell.length_c   1.000
_cell.angle_alpha   90.00
_cell.angle_beta   90.00
_cell.angle_gamma   90.00
#
_symmetry.space_group_name_H-M   'P 1'
#
loop_
_entity.id
_entity.type
_entity.pdbx_description
1 polymer ?
#
loop_
_entity_poly.entity_id
_entity_poly.type
_entity_poly.pdbx_seq_one_letter_code
_entity_poly.pdbx_strand_id
1 'polypeptide(L)'
;MLPKRNGIVTGRGLPTVFFLLILAGAALMPLGCQPTKPEPVKTVVIPDGTIDPELWGKAYPDEYHLWKKTEEPEPPGKSKYKRGFDADRPTYDKLAEYPYMALLFAGWGFGVEYNEPRGHAMMLRDQLEVDATRVKAGGVCLSCKTPYAPGLEKELGPDYYKLPFKDVLARIPEKDRNLGVACIDCHDNKDMSLKISRGFTLVQALKSMGTEPEKLSRQELRSVVCAQCHVTYSIPKDKDMNSVGLFFPWQNSKWGRITIEDIIKKLRSDDSLKEWKQTVTGFKLSFIRHPEFELFSNDSVHWKAAASCADCHMPYTRSGVFKISDHRVMSPLKNDLRACAQCHAQGAEWLKQRVIAIQDRTVSLMLRSGYATATAAKLFEAVHKLREQGKPIDQDLYDKAKGFYEEAFYRSVFIGAENSVGFHNPPEAMRVLGDSIAFAVKSEGFLRQILTKAGAEPPAKVPLEMAKYLDDRGTKKLKSDPSIEIKDPMNLQDMF
;
A
#
# COMPACT_ATOMS: atom_id res chain seq x y z
N MET A 1 -25.30 -34.18 -40.50
CA MET A 1 -26.59 -34.69 -40.98
C MET A 1 -27.68 -34.20 -40.07
N LEU A 2 -28.46 -33.24 -40.54
CA LEU A 2 -29.70 -32.74 -39.91
C LEU A 2 -30.89 -33.49 -40.57
N PRO A 3 -32.02 -33.56 -39.89
CA PRO A 3 -33.25 -33.42 -40.68
C PRO A 3 -34.09 -32.21 -40.20
N LYS A 4 -34.53 -31.46 -41.21
CA LYS A 4 -35.60 -30.47 -41.17
C LYS A 4 -36.95 -31.17 -40.89
N ARG A 5 -37.85 -30.53 -40.15
CA ARG A 5 -39.30 -30.71 -40.31
C ARG A 5 -40.02 -29.37 -40.23
N ASN A 6 -40.66 -29.03 -41.34
CA ASN A 6 -41.66 -27.96 -41.47
C ASN A 6 -43.00 -28.40 -40.83
N GLY A 7 -43.73 -27.45 -40.32
CA GLY A 7 -45.13 -27.62 -39.92
C GLY A 7 -45.77 -26.26 -39.72
N ILE A 8 -46.43 -25.78 -40.78
CA ILE A 8 -47.32 -24.61 -40.75
C ILE A 8 -48.66 -25.07 -40.17
N VAL A 9 -49.15 -24.41 -39.12
CA VAL A 9 -50.54 -24.49 -38.72
C VAL A 9 -51.10 -23.06 -38.59
N THR A 10 -52.00 -22.74 -39.53
CA THR A 10 -52.87 -21.57 -39.51
C THR A 10 -54.07 -21.81 -38.59
N GLY A 11 -54.36 -20.88 -37.70
CA GLY A 11 -55.52 -20.93 -36.82
C GLY A 11 -55.93 -19.57 -36.22
N ARG A 12 -56.76 -18.92 -36.97
CA ARG A 12 -57.87 -17.96 -36.64
C ARG A 12 -57.95 -17.34 -35.24
N GLY A 13 -57.90 -16.00 -35.24
CA GLY A 13 -58.81 -15.05 -34.61
C GLY A 13 -59.16 -15.19 -33.12
N LEU A 14 -58.56 -14.33 -32.29
CA LEU A 14 -59.12 -13.90 -31.02
C LEU A 14 -59.44 -12.39 -31.06
N PRO A 15 -60.53 -11.96 -30.39
CA PRO A 15 -61.11 -10.66 -30.67
C PRO A 15 -60.39 -9.50 -29.97
N THR A 16 -60.38 -8.41 -30.68
CA THR A 16 -59.79 -7.08 -30.39
C THR A 16 -60.27 -6.39 -29.12
N VAL A 17 -61.12 -7.02 -28.33
CA VAL A 17 -61.74 -6.41 -27.15
C VAL A 17 -60.88 -6.53 -25.87
N PHE A 18 -59.90 -7.41 -25.83
CA PHE A 18 -59.06 -7.58 -24.62
C PHE A 18 -57.90 -6.57 -24.53
N PHE A 19 -57.57 -5.92 -25.63
CA PHE A 19 -56.44 -4.93 -25.65
C PHE A 19 -56.81 -3.56 -25.14
N LEU A 20 -58.10 -3.20 -25.19
CA LEU A 20 -58.58 -1.87 -24.74
C LEU A 20 -58.74 -1.76 -23.22
N LEU A 21 -58.90 -2.87 -22.49
CA LEU A 21 -58.99 -2.86 -21.03
C LEU A 21 -57.62 -2.78 -20.33
N ILE A 22 -56.55 -3.19 -21.00
CA ILE A 22 -55.18 -3.11 -20.45
C ILE A 22 -54.63 -1.66 -20.57
N LEU A 23 -55.02 -0.91 -21.59
CA LEU A 23 -54.62 0.48 -21.76
C LEU A 23 -55.33 1.45 -20.82
N ALA A 24 -56.55 1.15 -20.38
CA ALA A 24 -57.26 1.96 -19.41
C ALA A 24 -56.80 1.75 -17.95
N GLY A 25 -56.20 0.60 -17.64
CA GLY A 25 -55.60 0.32 -16.32
C GLY A 25 -54.22 0.96 -16.10
N ALA A 26 -53.51 1.31 -17.18
CA ALA A 26 -52.20 1.93 -17.07
C ALA A 26 -52.24 3.47 -16.80
N ALA A 27 -53.42 4.09 -16.99
CA ALA A 27 -53.60 5.55 -16.77
C ALA A 27 -53.96 5.97 -15.35
N LEU A 28 -54.12 4.97 -14.42
CA LEU A 28 -54.47 5.20 -13.01
C LEU A 28 -53.43 4.61 -12.03
N MET A 29 -52.17 4.46 -12.48
CA MET A 29 -51.12 4.29 -11.48
C MET A 29 -51.01 5.64 -10.73
N PRO A 30 -51.24 5.65 -9.39
CA PRO A 30 -50.94 6.85 -8.64
C PRO A 30 -49.46 7.19 -8.92
N LEU A 31 -49.19 8.43 -9.30
CA LEU A 31 -47.86 9.01 -9.20
C LEU A 31 -47.41 8.79 -7.75
N GLY A 32 -46.78 7.65 -7.50
CA GLY A 32 -46.20 7.35 -6.21
C GLY A 32 -45.28 8.52 -5.90
N CYS A 33 -45.55 9.25 -4.84
CA CYS A 33 -44.61 10.19 -4.28
C CYS A 33 -43.28 9.41 -4.15
N GLN A 34 -42.34 9.69 -5.05
CA GLN A 34 -40.99 9.29 -4.78
C GLN A 34 -40.63 9.99 -3.48
N PRO A 35 -40.30 9.25 -2.40
CA PRO A 35 -39.90 9.91 -1.18
C PRO A 35 -38.67 10.74 -1.55
N THR A 36 -38.80 12.05 -1.52
CA THR A 36 -37.68 12.97 -1.57
C THR A 36 -36.74 12.46 -0.48
N LYS A 37 -35.51 12.03 -0.87
CA LYS A 37 -34.50 11.65 0.13
C LYS A 37 -34.37 12.84 1.07
N PRO A 38 -34.67 12.68 2.38
CA PRO A 38 -34.45 13.75 3.30
C PRO A 38 -32.94 14.07 3.25
N GLU A 39 -32.61 15.29 2.90
CA GLU A 39 -31.23 15.75 3.04
C GLU A 39 -30.87 15.78 4.53
N PRO A 40 -29.66 15.32 4.89
CA PRO A 40 -29.20 15.42 6.28
C PRO A 40 -29.21 16.90 6.67
N VAL A 41 -30.00 17.25 7.67
CA VAL A 41 -30.04 18.61 8.20
C VAL A 41 -28.68 18.86 8.86
N LYS A 42 -27.84 19.68 8.23
CA LYS A 42 -26.57 20.10 8.80
C LYS A 42 -26.87 21.05 9.99
N THR A 43 -26.78 20.52 11.19
CA THR A 43 -27.09 21.27 12.43
C THR A 43 -25.95 22.17 12.88
N VAL A 44 -24.73 21.93 12.40
CA VAL A 44 -23.51 22.65 12.82
C VAL A 44 -22.72 23.06 11.59
N VAL A 45 -22.33 24.35 11.53
CA VAL A 45 -21.38 24.84 10.52
C VAL A 45 -19.97 24.51 10.97
N ILE A 46 -19.20 23.88 10.10
CA ILE A 46 -17.79 23.57 10.33
C ILE A 46 -16.96 24.72 9.75
N PRO A 47 -16.23 25.51 10.57
CA PRO A 47 -15.39 26.60 10.07
C PRO A 47 -14.29 26.10 9.13
N ASP A 48 -13.84 26.98 8.23
CA ASP A 48 -12.74 26.65 7.32
C ASP A 48 -11.47 26.31 8.11
N GLY A 49 -10.75 25.28 7.67
CA GLY A 49 -9.52 24.84 8.30
C GLY A 49 -9.69 24.10 9.63
N THR A 50 -10.92 23.73 10.01
CA THR A 50 -11.16 22.95 11.24
C THR A 50 -10.47 21.61 11.19
N ILE A 51 -9.44 21.43 12.01
CA ILE A 51 -8.68 20.18 12.13
C ILE A 51 -9.35 19.23 13.14
N ASP A 52 -9.95 19.75 14.20
CA ASP A 52 -10.56 18.99 15.29
C ASP A 52 -11.70 18.09 14.78
N PRO A 53 -11.55 16.75 14.82
CA PRO A 53 -12.58 15.84 14.33
C PRO A 53 -13.86 15.83 15.18
N GLU A 54 -13.82 16.28 16.45
CA GLU A 54 -15.00 16.36 17.29
C GLU A 54 -15.99 17.45 16.80
N LEU A 55 -15.46 18.53 16.24
CA LEU A 55 -16.30 19.56 15.61
C LEU A 55 -16.99 19.03 14.35
N TRP A 56 -16.30 18.18 13.56
CA TRP A 56 -16.91 17.46 12.45
C TRP A 56 -17.97 16.48 12.95
N GLY A 57 -17.71 15.79 14.05
CA GLY A 57 -18.63 14.86 14.68
C GLY A 57 -19.95 15.49 15.14
N LYS A 58 -19.97 16.78 15.50
CA LYS A 58 -21.21 17.51 15.81
C LYS A 58 -22.12 17.66 14.59
N ALA A 59 -21.55 17.75 13.39
CA ALA A 59 -22.31 17.85 12.14
C ALA A 59 -22.57 16.48 11.48
N TYR A 60 -21.67 15.52 11.69
CA TYR A 60 -21.68 14.16 11.08
C TYR A 60 -21.37 13.11 12.14
N PRO A 61 -22.27 12.86 13.10
CA PRO A 61 -21.99 12.03 14.27
C PRO A 61 -21.72 10.55 13.94
N ASP A 62 -22.42 10.00 12.94
CA ASP A 62 -22.26 8.58 12.60
C ASP A 62 -20.93 8.30 11.90
N GLU A 63 -20.53 9.17 10.97
CA GLU A 63 -19.21 9.09 10.30
C GLU A 63 -18.07 9.29 11.30
N TYR A 64 -18.22 10.26 12.20
CA TYR A 64 -17.25 10.48 13.28
C TYR A 64 -17.13 9.27 14.21
N HIS A 65 -18.26 8.69 14.62
CA HIS A 65 -18.28 7.50 15.47
C HIS A 65 -17.59 6.30 14.77
N LEU A 66 -17.85 6.10 13.49
CA LEU A 66 -17.17 5.07 12.70
C LEU A 66 -15.67 5.34 12.55
N TRP A 67 -15.27 6.58 12.29
CA TRP A 67 -13.86 6.98 12.26
C TRP A 67 -13.18 6.74 13.62
N LYS A 68 -13.83 7.12 14.72
CA LYS A 68 -13.31 6.91 16.09
C LYS A 68 -13.01 5.44 16.39
N LYS A 69 -13.78 4.52 15.82
CA LYS A 69 -13.52 3.07 15.93
C LYS A 69 -12.19 2.63 15.31
N THR A 70 -11.51 3.47 14.54
CA THR A 70 -10.14 3.17 14.07
C THR A 70 -9.09 3.21 15.21
N GLU A 71 -9.45 3.65 16.40
CA GLU A 71 -8.63 3.53 17.62
C GLU A 71 -8.78 2.15 18.29
N GLU A 72 -9.85 1.41 17.99
CA GLU A 72 -10.15 0.14 18.63
C GLU A 72 -9.33 -0.99 18.01
N PRO A 73 -8.81 -1.94 18.81
CA PRO A 73 -8.11 -3.10 18.29
C PRO A 73 -9.02 -3.96 17.42
N GLU A 74 -8.46 -4.49 16.36
CA GLU A 74 -9.15 -5.39 15.46
C GLU A 74 -9.13 -6.83 15.98
N PRO A 75 -10.24 -7.59 15.89
CA PRO A 75 -10.24 -8.98 16.27
C PRO A 75 -9.17 -9.76 15.49
N PRO A 76 -8.32 -10.57 16.15
CA PRO A 76 -7.36 -11.42 15.47
C PRO A 76 -8.04 -12.54 14.67
N GLY A 77 -7.29 -13.15 13.74
CA GLY A 77 -7.69 -14.40 13.09
C GLY A 77 -8.58 -14.28 11.85
N LYS A 78 -9.08 -13.10 11.50
CA LYS A 78 -9.84 -12.92 10.25
C LYS A 78 -8.96 -12.83 9.00
N SER A 79 -7.72 -12.37 9.14
CA SER A 79 -6.72 -12.35 8.08
C SER A 79 -5.59 -13.31 8.40
N LYS A 80 -5.14 -14.08 7.41
CA LYS A 80 -4.04 -15.05 7.58
C LYS A 80 -2.68 -14.35 7.69
N TYR A 81 -2.47 -13.26 6.96
CA TYR A 81 -1.19 -12.60 6.80
C TYR A 81 -1.14 -11.17 7.36
N LYS A 82 -2.30 -10.59 7.62
CA LYS A 82 -2.43 -9.29 8.28
C LYS A 82 -3.19 -9.52 9.59
N ARG A 83 -2.50 -9.37 10.68
CA ARG A 83 -3.05 -9.62 12.01
C ARG A 83 -3.73 -8.38 12.53
N GLY A 84 -4.56 -8.54 13.55
CA GLY A 84 -5.14 -7.42 14.26
C GLY A 84 -4.05 -6.62 14.99
N PHE A 85 -4.38 -5.42 15.43
CA PHE A 85 -3.51 -4.60 16.25
C PHE A 85 -4.01 -4.47 17.68
N ASP A 86 -3.10 -4.11 18.58
CA ASP A 86 -3.38 -3.71 19.94
C ASP A 86 -3.36 -2.17 20.00
N ALA A 87 -4.40 -1.52 20.52
CA ALA A 87 -4.48 -0.07 20.62
C ALA A 87 -3.36 0.55 21.47
N ASP A 88 -2.77 -0.21 22.40
CA ASP A 88 -1.71 0.26 23.28
C ASP A 88 -0.32 0.22 22.63
N ARG A 89 -0.13 -0.62 21.63
CA ARG A 89 1.17 -0.84 20.97
C ARG A 89 1.01 -1.39 19.55
N PRO A 90 2.01 -1.22 18.67
CA PRO A 90 2.14 -2.02 17.45
C PRO A 90 2.21 -3.50 17.82
N THR A 91 1.50 -4.35 17.09
CA THR A 91 1.35 -5.75 17.48
C THR A 91 2.47 -6.64 16.98
N TYR A 92 2.87 -6.50 15.73
CA TYR A 92 3.76 -7.45 15.08
C TYR A 92 4.91 -6.75 14.39
N ASP A 93 6.11 -7.30 14.59
CA ASP A 93 7.30 -6.91 13.87
C ASP A 93 7.36 -7.68 12.54
N LYS A 94 7.17 -6.96 11.43
CA LYS A 94 7.22 -7.54 10.09
C LYS A 94 8.57 -8.16 9.73
N LEU A 95 9.66 -7.73 10.38
CA LEU A 95 10.99 -8.31 10.18
C LEU A 95 11.09 -9.69 10.81
N ALA A 96 10.41 -9.95 11.91
CA ALA A 96 10.31 -11.28 12.49
C ALA A 96 9.35 -12.19 11.70
N GLU A 97 8.30 -11.64 11.10
CA GLU A 97 7.42 -12.39 10.19
C GLU A 97 8.13 -12.80 8.89
N TYR A 98 8.96 -11.91 8.32
CA TYR A 98 9.69 -12.09 7.07
C TYR A 98 11.19 -11.81 7.26
N PRO A 99 11.94 -12.73 7.86
CA PRO A 99 13.34 -12.53 8.30
C PRO A 99 14.28 -11.96 7.24
N TYR A 100 14.13 -12.37 5.98
CA TYR A 100 14.96 -11.87 4.88
C TYR A 100 14.92 -10.34 4.72
N MET A 101 13.80 -9.70 5.14
CA MET A 101 13.68 -8.24 5.09
C MET A 101 14.67 -7.56 6.03
N ALA A 102 15.00 -8.13 7.20
CA ALA A 102 15.95 -7.55 8.11
C ALA A 102 17.37 -7.47 7.48
N LEU A 103 17.78 -8.51 6.74
CA LEU A 103 19.02 -8.50 5.96
C LEU A 103 18.96 -7.49 4.81
N LEU A 104 17.90 -7.50 4.02
CA LEU A 104 17.75 -6.62 2.85
C LEU A 104 17.62 -5.13 3.23
N PHE A 105 17.12 -4.84 4.43
CA PHE A 105 16.95 -3.46 4.91
C PHE A 105 18.03 -3.03 5.90
N ALA A 106 19.07 -3.85 6.09
CA ALA A 106 20.18 -3.54 7.00
C ALA A 106 20.86 -2.21 6.63
N GLY A 107 20.94 -1.30 7.62
CA GLY A 107 21.42 0.06 7.44
C GLY A 107 20.32 1.10 7.21
N TRP A 108 19.06 0.68 7.05
CA TRP A 108 17.89 1.54 6.92
C TRP A 108 16.98 1.47 8.16
N GLY A 109 16.21 2.52 8.42
CA GLY A 109 15.31 2.56 9.58
C GLY A 109 14.28 1.42 9.62
N PHE A 110 13.79 0.99 8.45
CA PHE A 110 12.89 -0.17 8.37
C PHE A 110 13.59 -1.50 8.64
N GLY A 111 14.92 -1.58 8.56
CA GLY A 111 15.70 -2.74 9.03
C GLY A 111 15.88 -2.78 10.54
N VAL A 112 15.57 -1.68 11.24
CA VAL A 112 15.54 -1.64 12.71
C VAL A 112 14.20 -2.12 13.23
N GLU A 113 13.11 -1.53 12.74
CA GLU A 113 11.75 -1.81 13.18
C GLU A 113 10.78 -1.61 12.02
N TYR A 114 9.93 -2.59 11.76
CA TYR A 114 8.90 -2.52 10.73
C TYR A 114 7.59 -3.07 11.27
N ASN A 115 6.76 -2.18 11.80
CA ASN A 115 5.49 -2.54 12.44
C ASN A 115 4.32 -2.48 11.46
N GLU A 116 3.32 -3.31 11.69
CA GLU A 116 2.00 -3.13 11.10
C GLU A 116 1.35 -1.87 11.71
N PRO A 117 0.81 -0.95 10.88
CA PRO A 117 0.15 0.23 11.37
C PRO A 117 -1.20 -0.09 12.01
N ARG A 118 -1.58 0.68 13.00
CA ARG A 118 -2.94 0.72 13.54
C ARG A 118 -3.83 1.61 12.65
N GLY A 119 -5.11 1.78 12.99
CA GLY A 119 -6.05 2.57 12.20
C GLY A 119 -5.72 4.07 12.08
N HIS A 120 -6.47 4.78 11.25
CA HIS A 120 -6.20 6.17 10.88
C HIS A 120 -6.07 7.12 12.07
N ALA A 121 -6.91 6.98 13.09
CA ALA A 121 -6.83 7.82 14.29
C ALA A 121 -5.53 7.62 15.09
N MET A 122 -4.87 6.46 14.95
CA MET A 122 -3.63 6.12 15.65
C MET A 122 -2.35 6.47 14.87
N MET A 123 -2.46 6.97 13.64
CA MET A 123 -1.32 7.07 12.72
C MET A 123 -0.16 7.93 13.25
N LEU A 124 -0.45 9.06 13.93
CA LEU A 124 0.60 9.89 14.53
C LEU A 124 1.19 9.22 15.78
N ARG A 125 0.36 8.60 16.60
CA ARG A 125 0.81 7.84 17.76
C ARG A 125 1.73 6.68 17.35
N ASP A 126 1.39 5.94 16.31
CA ASP A 126 2.27 4.90 15.73
C ASP A 126 3.64 5.46 15.35
N GLN A 127 3.69 6.66 14.78
CA GLN A 127 4.96 7.30 14.41
C GLN A 127 5.77 7.73 15.63
N LEU A 128 5.12 8.10 16.75
CA LEU A 128 5.80 8.46 18.00
C LEU A 128 6.32 7.24 18.76
N GLU A 129 5.71 6.09 18.55
CA GLU A 129 6.06 4.84 19.24
C GLU A 129 7.15 4.02 18.53
N VAL A 130 7.59 4.39 17.31
CA VAL A 130 8.70 3.68 16.64
C VAL A 130 10.04 3.93 17.32
N ASP A 131 11.02 3.05 17.10
CA ASP A 131 12.37 3.21 17.61
C ASP A 131 12.96 4.58 17.22
N ALA A 132 13.57 5.26 18.19
CA ALA A 132 14.11 6.61 18.00
C ALA A 132 15.16 6.70 16.88
N THR A 133 15.89 5.61 16.61
CA THR A 133 16.88 5.57 15.53
C THR A 133 16.25 5.58 14.13
N ARG A 134 14.96 5.26 14.05
CA ARG A 134 14.21 5.25 12.80
C ARG A 134 13.72 6.63 12.37
N VAL A 135 13.54 7.56 13.29
CA VAL A 135 12.88 8.86 13.04
C VAL A 135 13.92 9.95 12.76
N LYS A 136 14.35 10.09 11.50
CA LYS A 136 15.39 11.05 11.12
C LYS A 136 14.96 12.10 10.09
N ALA A 137 13.86 11.89 9.39
CA ALA A 137 13.54 12.62 8.16
C ALA A 137 12.56 13.79 8.35
N GLY A 138 12.63 14.50 9.47
CA GLY A 138 11.86 15.72 9.70
C GLY A 138 10.36 15.55 9.45
N GLY A 139 9.74 16.54 8.81
CA GLY A 139 8.32 16.51 8.46
C GLY A 139 7.90 15.42 7.48
N VAL A 140 8.85 14.81 6.74
CA VAL A 140 8.54 13.66 5.88
C VAL A 140 7.79 12.57 6.65
N CYS A 141 8.26 12.28 7.87
CA CYS A 141 7.62 11.28 8.73
C CYS A 141 6.20 11.68 9.19
N LEU A 142 5.85 12.97 9.12
CA LEU A 142 4.54 13.50 9.50
C LEU A 142 3.58 13.61 8.31
N SER A 143 4.09 13.64 7.07
CA SER A 143 3.31 13.98 5.86
C SER A 143 2.05 13.13 5.66
N CYS A 144 2.09 11.85 6.06
CA CYS A 144 0.97 10.90 5.95
C CYS A 144 0.36 10.55 7.31
N LYS A 145 0.64 11.29 8.39
CA LYS A 145 0.34 10.88 9.75
C LYS A 145 -0.57 11.83 10.53
N THR A 146 -0.70 13.07 10.08
CA THR A 146 -1.45 14.11 10.80
C THR A 146 -2.09 15.11 9.85
N PRO A 147 -3.26 15.66 10.18
CA PRO A 147 -3.91 16.71 9.40
C PRO A 147 -3.16 18.06 9.44
N TYR A 148 -2.18 18.20 10.32
CA TYR A 148 -1.32 19.38 10.38
C TYR A 148 -0.29 19.45 9.25
N ALA A 149 0.03 18.33 8.60
CA ALA A 149 1.11 18.23 7.63
C ALA A 149 1.02 19.27 6.47
N PRO A 150 -0.14 19.51 5.83
CA PRO A 150 -0.23 20.50 4.76
C PRO A 150 0.04 21.95 5.24
N GLY A 151 -0.43 22.29 6.44
CA GLY A 151 -0.18 23.60 7.05
C GLY A 151 1.29 23.81 7.42
N LEU A 152 1.90 22.80 8.01
CA LEU A 152 3.32 22.84 8.40
C LEU A 152 4.24 22.88 7.17
N GLU A 153 3.93 22.14 6.11
CA GLU A 153 4.70 22.19 4.87
C GLU A 153 4.63 23.57 4.22
N LYS A 154 3.45 24.19 4.21
CA LYS A 154 3.27 25.56 3.71
C LYS A 154 3.99 26.60 4.58
N GLU A 155 3.96 26.46 5.91
CA GLU A 155 4.60 27.39 6.86
C GLU A 155 6.13 27.31 6.78
N LEU A 156 6.68 26.10 6.80
CA LEU A 156 8.11 25.85 6.93
C LEU A 156 8.83 25.76 5.58
N GLY A 157 8.10 25.52 4.48
CA GLY A 157 8.70 25.31 3.16
C GLY A 157 9.78 24.21 3.18
N PRO A 158 10.98 24.47 2.63
CA PRO A 158 12.07 23.49 2.60
C PRO A 158 12.53 23.00 3.99
N ASP A 159 12.35 23.80 5.03
CA ASP A 159 12.73 23.43 6.40
C ASP A 159 11.83 22.33 6.97
N TYR A 160 10.61 22.20 6.46
CA TYR A 160 9.73 21.08 6.80
C TYR A 160 10.42 19.73 6.62
N TYR A 161 11.24 19.58 5.59
CA TYR A 161 11.93 18.33 5.28
C TYR A 161 13.29 18.18 5.98
N LYS A 162 13.94 19.29 6.32
CA LYS A 162 15.32 19.32 6.84
C LYS A 162 15.41 19.30 8.35
N LEU A 163 14.47 19.98 9.03
CA LEU A 163 14.48 20.08 10.49
C LEU A 163 14.37 18.69 11.13
N PRO A 164 14.95 18.51 12.33
CA PRO A 164 14.74 17.31 13.11
C PRO A 164 13.24 17.05 13.35
N PHE A 165 12.85 15.80 13.34
CA PHE A 165 11.44 15.39 13.53
C PHE A 165 10.79 16.05 14.76
N LYS A 166 11.51 16.06 15.90
CA LYS A 166 11.01 16.65 17.15
C LYS A 166 10.68 18.15 17.02
N ASP A 167 11.43 18.87 16.18
CA ASP A 167 11.28 20.33 16.03
C ASP A 167 10.06 20.65 15.14
N VAL A 168 9.81 19.83 14.12
CA VAL A 168 8.58 19.92 13.32
C VAL A 168 7.36 19.48 14.14
N LEU A 169 7.46 18.39 14.90
CA LEU A 169 6.40 17.90 15.79
C LEU A 169 6.02 18.95 16.85
N ALA A 170 7.00 19.69 17.38
CA ALA A 170 6.76 20.73 18.37
C ALA A 170 5.87 21.89 17.86
N ARG A 171 5.73 22.06 16.55
CA ARG A 171 4.79 23.02 15.94
C ARG A 171 3.34 22.60 16.04
N ILE A 172 3.07 21.30 16.23
CA ILE A 172 1.71 20.81 16.48
C ILE A 172 1.32 21.15 17.91
N PRO A 173 0.10 21.71 18.16
CA PRO A 173 -0.40 21.94 19.50
C PRO A 173 -0.31 20.68 20.37
N GLU A 174 0.10 20.80 21.61
CA GLU A 174 0.38 19.65 22.48
C GLU A 174 -0.80 18.67 22.58
N LYS A 175 -2.02 19.20 22.70
CA LYS A 175 -3.26 18.41 22.77
C LYS A 175 -3.49 17.55 21.52
N ASP A 176 -2.92 17.94 20.37
CA ASP A 176 -3.16 17.30 19.05
C ASP A 176 -1.96 16.46 18.59
N ARG A 177 -0.90 16.33 19.40
CA ARG A 177 0.30 15.52 19.05
C ARG A 177 0.05 14.02 18.95
N ASN A 178 -1.17 13.57 19.23
CA ASN A 178 -1.61 12.19 18.98
C ASN A 178 -2.67 12.10 17.88
N LEU A 179 -3.07 13.22 17.27
CA LEU A 179 -4.12 13.25 16.27
C LEU A 179 -3.62 12.68 14.93
N GLY A 180 -4.13 11.52 14.58
CA GLY A 180 -3.89 10.87 13.29
C GLY A 180 -4.71 11.47 12.15
N VAL A 181 -4.81 10.75 11.05
CA VAL A 181 -5.59 11.16 9.85
C VAL A 181 -7.05 11.41 10.23
N ALA A 182 -7.59 12.58 9.86
CA ALA A 182 -8.89 13.06 10.29
C ALA A 182 -9.76 13.51 9.10
N CYS A 183 -10.97 13.98 9.37
CA CYS A 183 -11.97 14.33 8.35
C CYS A 183 -11.44 15.30 7.29
N ILE A 184 -10.72 16.34 7.70
CA ILE A 184 -10.15 17.38 6.83
C ILE A 184 -9.12 16.85 5.81
N ASP A 185 -8.53 15.69 6.08
CA ASP A 185 -7.56 15.07 5.18
C ASP A 185 -8.20 14.58 3.87
N CYS A 186 -9.52 14.28 3.91
CA CYS A 186 -10.26 13.72 2.80
C CYS A 186 -11.44 14.58 2.33
N HIS A 187 -11.97 15.46 3.20
CA HIS A 187 -13.22 16.19 2.95
C HIS A 187 -13.07 17.71 3.00
N ASP A 188 -13.83 18.39 2.16
CA ASP A 188 -14.10 19.81 2.31
C ASP A 188 -15.15 20.03 3.40
N ASN A 189 -14.94 21.03 4.27
CA ASN A 189 -15.85 21.30 5.39
C ASN A 189 -17.20 21.91 4.96
N LYS A 190 -17.28 22.46 3.74
CA LYS A 190 -18.50 23.16 3.29
C LYS A 190 -19.59 22.19 2.90
N ASP A 191 -19.24 21.14 2.15
CA ASP A 191 -20.21 20.24 1.50
C ASP A 191 -19.85 18.75 1.61
N MET A 192 -18.78 18.41 2.36
CA MET A 192 -18.25 17.04 2.49
C MET A 192 -17.77 16.44 1.17
N SER A 193 -17.55 17.24 0.14
CA SER A 193 -16.93 16.75 -1.08
C SER A 193 -15.51 16.22 -0.80
N LEU A 194 -15.09 15.24 -1.60
CA LEU A 194 -13.73 14.70 -1.48
C LEU A 194 -12.73 15.72 -2.03
N LYS A 195 -11.64 15.91 -1.31
CA LYS A 195 -10.54 16.79 -1.73
C LYS A 195 -9.17 16.17 -1.51
N ILE A 196 -8.20 16.61 -2.30
CA ILE A 196 -6.79 16.30 -2.11
C ILE A 196 -6.21 17.36 -1.16
N SER A 197 -5.95 16.99 0.08
CA SER A 197 -5.36 17.89 1.09
C SER A 197 -3.83 18.01 0.94
N ARG A 198 -3.16 16.96 0.43
CA ARG A 198 -1.70 16.90 0.26
C ARG A 198 -1.29 17.19 -1.19
N GLY A 199 -1.63 18.40 -1.65
CA GLY A 199 -1.28 18.85 -3.01
C GLY A 199 0.22 18.92 -3.26
N PHE A 200 1.03 19.12 -2.22
CA PHE A 200 2.48 19.24 -2.31
C PHE A 200 3.18 17.97 -2.81
N THR A 201 2.52 16.81 -2.80
CA THR A 201 3.03 15.54 -3.34
C THR A 201 2.15 15.00 -4.47
N LEU A 202 0.90 14.68 -4.15
CA LEU A 202 0.00 13.94 -5.06
C LEU A 202 -0.35 14.75 -6.32
N VAL A 203 -0.63 16.05 -6.19
CA VAL A 203 -0.97 16.88 -7.34
C VAL A 203 0.19 16.96 -8.34
N GLN A 204 1.42 17.06 -7.84
CA GLN A 204 2.60 17.06 -8.70
C GLN A 204 2.77 15.73 -9.43
N ALA A 205 2.55 14.60 -8.73
CA ALA A 205 2.63 13.27 -9.32
C ALA A 205 1.55 13.04 -10.39
N LEU A 206 0.31 13.45 -10.15
CA LEU A 206 -0.79 13.37 -11.12
C LEU A 206 -0.46 14.19 -12.38
N LYS A 207 -0.02 15.43 -12.21
CA LYS A 207 0.37 16.29 -13.34
C LYS A 207 1.53 15.72 -14.14
N SER A 208 2.49 15.04 -13.50
CA SER A 208 3.61 14.39 -14.20
C SER A 208 3.16 13.25 -15.14
N MET A 209 1.96 12.70 -14.91
CA MET A 209 1.31 11.70 -15.77
C MET A 209 0.33 12.33 -16.77
N GLY A 210 0.21 13.65 -16.82
CA GLY A 210 -0.78 14.35 -17.65
C GLY A 210 -2.21 14.28 -17.10
N THR A 211 -2.39 13.98 -15.81
CA THR A 211 -3.70 13.90 -15.15
C THR A 211 -3.96 15.19 -14.36
N GLU A 212 -5.07 15.83 -14.65
CA GLU A 212 -5.50 17.06 -13.97
C GLU A 212 -6.41 16.70 -12.79
N PRO A 213 -6.04 17.02 -11.54
CA PRO A 213 -6.81 16.64 -10.36
C PRO A 213 -8.25 17.15 -10.38
N GLU A 214 -8.47 18.33 -10.96
CA GLU A 214 -9.75 19.00 -11.03
C GLU A 214 -10.75 18.34 -12.00
N LYS A 215 -10.24 17.49 -12.90
CA LYS A 215 -11.05 16.74 -13.87
C LYS A 215 -11.41 15.32 -13.41
N LEU A 216 -10.90 14.91 -12.25
CA LEU A 216 -11.20 13.58 -11.71
C LEU A 216 -12.68 13.49 -11.32
N SER A 217 -13.32 12.42 -11.74
CA SER A 217 -14.68 12.09 -11.32
C SER A 217 -14.74 11.81 -9.81
N ARG A 218 -15.93 11.91 -9.22
CA ARG A 218 -16.13 11.53 -7.81
C ARG A 218 -15.69 10.08 -7.54
N GLN A 219 -15.89 9.17 -8.48
CA GLN A 219 -15.49 7.76 -8.33
C GLN A 219 -13.97 7.62 -8.31
N GLU A 220 -13.24 8.33 -9.14
CA GLU A 220 -11.78 8.36 -9.13
C GLU A 220 -11.26 8.99 -7.84
N LEU A 221 -11.87 10.10 -7.38
CA LEU A 221 -11.51 10.72 -6.10
C LEU A 221 -11.65 9.76 -4.91
N ARG A 222 -12.57 8.79 -4.93
CA ARG A 222 -12.71 7.73 -3.91
C ARG A 222 -11.51 6.77 -3.84
N SER A 223 -10.60 6.83 -4.81
CA SER A 223 -9.29 6.18 -4.77
C SER A 223 -8.16 7.18 -4.54
N VAL A 224 -8.22 8.33 -5.20
CA VAL A 224 -7.13 9.32 -5.20
C VAL A 224 -6.91 9.94 -3.82
N VAL A 225 -7.97 10.15 -3.03
CA VAL A 225 -7.81 10.63 -1.64
C VAL A 225 -7.03 9.64 -0.76
N CYS A 226 -7.04 8.35 -1.07
CA CYS A 226 -6.22 7.34 -0.40
C CYS A 226 -4.77 7.38 -0.90
N ALA A 227 -4.58 7.65 -2.20
CA ALA A 227 -3.27 7.78 -2.85
C ALA A 227 -2.43 8.96 -2.33
N GLN A 228 -2.96 9.83 -1.48
CA GLN A 228 -2.16 10.84 -0.78
C GLN A 228 -1.12 10.22 0.16
N CYS A 229 -1.37 9.00 0.64
CA CYS A 229 -0.54 8.31 1.64
C CYS A 229 -0.25 6.84 1.27
N HIS A 230 -1.19 6.15 0.58
CA HIS A 230 -1.06 4.74 0.18
C HIS A 230 -0.41 4.61 -1.19
N VAL A 231 0.84 5.08 -1.27
CA VAL A 231 1.66 5.13 -2.48
C VAL A 231 3.13 4.93 -2.14
N THR A 232 3.92 4.54 -3.12
CA THR A 232 5.37 4.60 -2.96
C THR A 232 5.85 6.06 -3.04
N TYR A 233 6.81 6.36 -2.18
CA TYR A 233 7.48 7.65 -2.20
C TYR A 233 8.98 7.49 -1.94
N SER A 234 9.75 8.44 -2.44
CA SER A 234 11.16 8.60 -2.14
C SER A 234 11.39 9.89 -1.36
N ILE A 235 12.47 9.91 -0.59
CA ILE A 235 12.90 11.06 0.19
C ILE A 235 14.16 11.61 -0.48
N PRO A 236 14.04 12.59 -1.40
CA PRO A 236 15.21 13.15 -2.08
C PRO A 236 16.24 13.68 -1.07
N LYS A 237 17.51 13.46 -1.37
CA LYS A 237 18.64 13.82 -0.52
C LYS A 237 19.53 14.87 -1.20
N ASP A 238 20.01 15.82 -0.44
CA ASP A 238 21.11 16.68 -0.88
C ASP A 238 22.46 15.96 -0.80
N LYS A 239 23.54 16.67 -1.15
CA LYS A 239 24.92 16.15 -1.09
C LYS A 239 25.37 15.68 0.30
N ASP A 240 24.77 16.25 1.34
CA ASP A 240 25.07 15.96 2.75
C ASP A 240 24.09 14.93 3.35
N MET A 241 23.29 14.30 2.50
CA MET A 241 22.26 13.30 2.86
C MET A 241 21.13 13.85 3.72
N ASN A 242 20.88 15.15 3.74
CA ASN A 242 19.70 15.72 4.34
C ASN A 242 18.47 15.49 3.48
N SER A 243 17.30 15.33 4.08
CA SER A 243 16.05 15.26 3.37
C SER A 243 15.68 16.62 2.80
N VAL A 244 15.31 16.69 1.52
CA VAL A 244 14.97 17.95 0.84
C VAL A 244 13.58 17.92 0.21
N GLY A 245 12.83 16.85 0.39
CA GLY A 245 11.50 16.71 -0.17
C GLY A 245 10.84 15.39 0.11
N LEU A 246 9.64 15.24 -0.42
CA LEU A 246 8.89 14.01 -0.55
C LEU A 246 8.41 13.90 -2.00
N PHE A 247 8.66 12.77 -2.64
CA PHE A 247 8.53 12.63 -4.07
C PHE A 247 7.88 11.30 -4.46
N PHE A 248 6.85 11.33 -5.30
CA PHE A 248 6.21 10.13 -5.85
C PHE A 248 6.81 9.84 -7.24
N PRO A 249 7.48 8.69 -7.44
CA PRO A 249 8.25 8.40 -8.65
C PRO A 249 7.38 7.90 -9.82
N TRP A 250 6.33 8.68 -10.18
CA TRP A 250 5.34 8.31 -11.21
C TRP A 250 5.61 8.90 -12.60
N GLN A 251 6.75 9.59 -12.77
CA GLN A 251 7.12 10.14 -14.08
C GLN A 251 7.18 9.03 -15.13
N ASN A 252 6.66 9.34 -16.32
CA ASN A 252 6.52 8.45 -17.45
C ASN A 252 5.45 7.36 -17.31
N SER A 253 4.82 7.21 -16.16
CA SER A 253 3.64 6.38 -15.99
C SER A 253 2.41 7.03 -16.64
N LYS A 254 1.34 6.25 -16.80
CA LYS A 254 0.05 6.71 -17.32
C LYS A 254 -1.04 6.49 -16.28
N TRP A 255 -2.07 7.30 -16.33
CA TRP A 255 -3.26 7.09 -15.51
C TRP A 255 -3.82 5.66 -15.70
N GLY A 256 -4.02 4.95 -14.61
CA GLY A 256 -4.44 3.54 -14.64
C GLY A 256 -3.37 2.53 -15.04
N ARG A 257 -2.11 2.97 -15.16
CA ARG A 257 -0.97 2.10 -15.49
C ARG A 257 0.33 2.65 -14.91
N ILE A 258 0.46 2.57 -13.59
CA ILE A 258 1.69 2.92 -12.88
C ILE A 258 2.48 1.63 -12.67
N THR A 259 3.58 1.44 -13.41
CA THR A 259 4.34 0.20 -13.43
C THR A 259 5.57 0.26 -12.53
N ILE A 260 5.98 -0.88 -11.99
CA ILE A 260 7.25 -0.98 -11.24
C ILE A 260 8.46 -0.66 -12.13
N GLU A 261 8.39 -0.94 -13.43
CA GLU A 261 9.43 -0.64 -14.40
C GLU A 261 9.67 0.85 -14.52
N ASP A 262 8.62 1.67 -14.62
CA ASP A 262 8.72 3.12 -14.67
C ASP A 262 9.28 3.68 -13.35
N ILE A 263 8.82 3.13 -12.22
CA ILE A 263 9.34 3.49 -10.89
C ILE A 263 10.84 3.19 -10.80
N ILE A 264 11.28 1.97 -11.13
CA ILE A 264 12.70 1.59 -11.09
C ILE A 264 13.53 2.49 -12.01
N LYS A 265 13.03 2.75 -13.23
CA LYS A 265 13.71 3.65 -14.18
C LYS A 265 13.92 5.03 -13.57
N LYS A 266 12.91 5.60 -12.90
CA LYS A 266 13.05 6.90 -12.22
C LYS A 266 14.02 6.82 -11.06
N LEU A 267 13.91 5.83 -10.18
CA LEU A 267 14.80 5.66 -9.02
C LEU A 267 16.27 5.48 -9.40
N ARG A 268 16.55 4.86 -10.54
CA ARG A 268 17.91 4.66 -11.04
C ARG A 268 18.49 5.88 -11.75
N SER A 269 17.64 6.67 -12.39
CA SER A 269 18.09 7.83 -13.18
C SER A 269 18.44 9.06 -12.34
N ASP A 270 18.19 9.03 -11.04
CA ASP A 270 18.29 10.18 -10.16
C ASP A 270 18.95 9.79 -8.82
N ASP A 271 20.24 10.13 -8.68
CA ASP A 271 21.00 9.77 -7.49
C ASP A 271 20.48 10.44 -6.21
N SER A 272 19.78 11.56 -6.31
CA SER A 272 19.15 12.21 -5.16
C SER A 272 18.08 11.35 -4.51
N LEU A 273 17.49 10.42 -5.26
CA LEU A 273 16.47 9.48 -4.75
C LEU A 273 17.05 8.26 -4.03
N LYS A 274 18.37 8.13 -3.97
CA LYS A 274 19.05 7.07 -3.22
C LYS A 274 19.19 7.48 -1.76
N GLU A 275 18.35 6.94 -0.92
CA GLU A 275 18.09 7.42 0.44
C GLU A 275 19.05 6.89 1.49
N TRP A 276 19.69 5.75 1.23
CA TRP A 276 20.47 5.02 2.23
C TRP A 276 21.51 4.09 1.61
N LYS A 277 22.45 3.67 2.43
CA LYS A 277 23.48 2.70 2.05
C LYS A 277 23.15 1.35 2.70
N GLN A 278 22.88 0.33 1.89
CA GLN A 278 22.62 -1.02 2.37
C GLN A 278 23.92 -1.61 2.98
N THR A 279 23.84 -2.05 4.23
CA THR A 279 25.05 -2.50 4.96
C THR A 279 25.70 -3.73 4.30
N VAL A 280 24.89 -4.67 3.80
CA VAL A 280 25.39 -5.95 3.26
C VAL A 280 26.12 -5.76 1.93
N THR A 281 25.51 -5.01 0.99
CA THR A 281 26.09 -4.82 -0.35
C THR A 281 26.90 -3.54 -0.49
N GLY A 282 26.78 -2.60 0.44
CA GLY A 282 27.39 -1.27 0.32
C GLY A 282 26.75 -0.37 -0.75
N PHE A 283 25.65 -0.78 -1.37
CA PHE A 283 25.00 0.00 -2.41
C PHE A 283 24.13 1.13 -1.84
N LYS A 284 24.14 2.27 -2.51
CA LYS A 284 23.15 3.32 -2.27
C LYS A 284 21.86 2.93 -2.99
N LEU A 285 20.77 2.82 -2.26
CA LEU A 285 19.46 2.36 -2.75
C LEU A 285 18.38 3.37 -2.41
N SER A 286 17.32 3.38 -3.21
CA SER A 286 16.02 3.95 -2.87
C SER A 286 15.20 2.94 -2.09
N PHE A 287 14.13 3.38 -1.45
CA PHE A 287 13.20 2.47 -0.76
C PHE A 287 11.77 2.63 -1.28
N ILE A 288 11.09 1.53 -1.49
CA ILE A 288 9.68 1.49 -1.91
C ILE A 288 8.81 1.24 -0.68
N ARG A 289 7.75 2.03 -0.54
CA ARG A 289 6.81 2.02 0.59
C ARG A 289 5.39 2.05 0.07
N HIS A 290 4.50 1.27 0.65
CA HIS A 290 3.05 1.38 0.51
C HIS A 290 2.52 1.52 -0.94
N PRO A 291 2.93 0.69 -1.93
CA PRO A 291 2.55 0.85 -3.32
C PRO A 291 1.15 0.31 -3.63
N GLU A 292 0.20 0.52 -2.72
CA GLU A 292 -1.17 0.00 -2.85
C GLU A 292 -1.89 0.60 -4.05
N PHE A 293 -1.79 1.93 -4.23
CA PHE A 293 -2.44 2.61 -5.34
C PHE A 293 -1.82 2.22 -6.68
N GLU A 294 -0.50 2.13 -6.74
CA GLU A 294 0.22 1.72 -7.96
C GLU A 294 -0.17 0.30 -8.38
N LEU A 295 -0.15 -0.65 -7.47
CA LEU A 295 -0.51 -2.04 -7.79
C LEU A 295 -1.99 -2.13 -8.18
N PHE A 296 -2.88 -1.46 -7.45
CA PHE A 296 -4.32 -1.47 -7.71
C PHE A 296 -4.66 -0.82 -9.05
N SER A 297 -4.11 0.37 -9.34
CA SER A 297 -4.41 1.13 -10.54
C SER A 297 -3.75 0.59 -11.81
N ASN A 298 -2.77 -0.31 -11.69
CA ASN A 298 -2.07 -0.89 -12.83
C ASN A 298 -2.90 -1.98 -13.52
N ASP A 299 -3.93 -1.55 -14.25
CA ASP A 299 -4.79 -2.44 -15.05
C ASP A 299 -5.44 -3.60 -14.26
N SER A 300 -5.59 -3.50 -12.92
CA SER A 300 -6.24 -4.56 -12.15
C SER A 300 -7.70 -4.76 -12.57
N VAL A 301 -8.24 -5.95 -12.32
CA VAL A 301 -9.63 -6.28 -12.69
C VAL A 301 -10.63 -5.33 -12.01
N HIS A 302 -10.40 -4.98 -10.75
CA HIS A 302 -11.28 -4.09 -10.00
C HIS A 302 -11.14 -2.63 -10.47
N TRP A 303 -9.93 -2.18 -10.81
CA TRP A 303 -9.73 -0.87 -11.42
C TRP A 303 -10.47 -0.76 -12.76
N LYS A 304 -10.34 -1.76 -13.64
CA LYS A 304 -11.07 -1.83 -14.94
C LYS A 304 -12.59 -1.90 -14.77
N ALA A 305 -13.07 -2.46 -13.69
CA ALA A 305 -14.48 -2.47 -13.32
C ALA A 305 -14.94 -1.17 -12.65
N ALA A 306 -14.10 -0.13 -12.65
CA ALA A 306 -14.35 1.17 -11.99
C ALA A 306 -14.62 1.08 -10.48
N ALA A 307 -14.14 0.02 -9.81
CA ALA A 307 -14.15 -0.03 -8.36
C ALA A 307 -13.10 0.92 -7.77
N SER A 308 -13.42 1.54 -6.65
CA SER A 308 -12.52 2.41 -5.91
C SER A 308 -12.00 1.76 -4.62
N CYS A 309 -10.96 2.35 -4.03
CA CYS A 309 -10.47 1.94 -2.71
C CYS A 309 -11.58 1.96 -1.66
N ALA A 310 -12.40 3.02 -1.68
CA ALA A 310 -13.51 3.17 -0.74
C ALA A 310 -14.63 2.14 -0.92
N ASP A 311 -14.83 1.59 -2.13
CA ASP A 311 -15.85 0.55 -2.34
C ASP A 311 -15.53 -0.73 -1.57
N CYS A 312 -14.25 -1.03 -1.37
CA CYS A 312 -13.77 -2.20 -0.64
C CYS A 312 -13.51 -1.90 0.83
N HIS A 313 -12.83 -0.78 1.14
CA HIS A 313 -12.38 -0.44 2.50
C HIS A 313 -13.36 0.39 3.31
N MET A 314 -14.35 0.99 2.67
CA MET A 314 -15.41 1.81 3.26
C MET A 314 -16.79 1.38 2.72
N PRO A 315 -17.18 0.09 2.87
CA PRO A 315 -18.45 -0.39 2.33
C PRO A 315 -19.60 0.40 2.89
N TYR A 316 -20.68 0.49 2.11
CA TYR A 316 -21.85 1.19 2.58
C TYR A 316 -22.47 0.53 3.81
N THR A 317 -22.85 1.34 4.78
CA THR A 317 -23.61 0.96 5.97
C THR A 317 -24.84 1.86 6.12
N ARG A 318 -25.76 1.48 7.00
CA ARG A 318 -26.95 2.28 7.28
C ARG A 318 -26.75 3.14 8.51
N SER A 319 -27.21 4.41 8.42
CA SER A 319 -27.39 5.32 9.53
C SER A 319 -28.84 5.83 9.47
N GLY A 320 -29.73 5.21 10.27
CA GLY A 320 -31.16 5.45 10.16
C GLY A 320 -31.69 5.13 8.75
N VAL A 321 -32.25 6.14 8.08
CA VAL A 321 -32.74 6.04 6.69
C VAL A 321 -31.66 6.27 5.64
N PHE A 322 -30.51 6.76 6.03
CA PHE A 322 -29.43 7.11 5.12
C PHE A 322 -28.49 5.93 4.85
N LYS A 323 -27.84 5.97 3.70
CA LYS A 323 -26.76 5.08 3.31
C LYS A 323 -25.46 5.89 3.31
N ILE A 324 -24.57 5.56 4.24
CA ILE A 324 -23.27 6.23 4.40
C ILE A 324 -22.11 5.26 4.12
N SER A 325 -20.93 5.79 3.82
CA SER A 325 -19.70 4.97 3.78
C SER A 325 -19.24 4.64 5.21
N ASP A 326 -18.80 3.41 5.44
CA ASP A 326 -18.23 2.99 6.73
C ASP A 326 -16.84 3.64 6.91
N HIS A 327 -16.72 4.60 7.82
CA HIS A 327 -15.48 5.33 8.09
C HIS A 327 -14.51 4.60 9.02
N ARG A 328 -14.82 3.36 9.42
CA ARG A 328 -13.86 2.53 10.16
C ARG A 328 -12.64 2.13 9.32
N VAL A 329 -12.67 2.27 8.03
CA VAL A 329 -11.61 2.01 7.05
C VAL A 329 -10.75 0.81 7.43
N MET A 330 -11.16 -0.38 7.02
CA MET A 330 -10.52 -1.64 7.41
C MET A 330 -10.35 -2.60 6.23
N SER A 331 -9.60 -3.67 6.44
CA SER A 331 -9.56 -4.78 5.49
C SER A 331 -10.95 -5.40 5.31
N PRO A 332 -11.40 -5.68 4.07
CA PRO A 332 -12.66 -6.39 3.82
C PRO A 332 -12.77 -7.74 4.53
N LEU A 333 -11.66 -8.43 4.79
CA LEU A 333 -11.63 -9.67 5.56
C LEU A 333 -12.11 -9.49 7.01
N LYS A 334 -11.96 -8.30 7.57
CA LYS A 334 -12.33 -8.00 8.96
C LYS A 334 -13.79 -7.59 9.12
N ASN A 335 -14.48 -7.24 8.04
CA ASN A 335 -15.91 -6.90 8.03
C ASN A 335 -16.79 -7.92 7.29
N ASP A 336 -16.42 -9.19 7.35
CA ASP A 336 -17.17 -10.33 6.80
C ASP A 336 -17.40 -10.21 5.28
N LEU A 337 -16.49 -9.55 4.57
CA LEU A 337 -16.52 -9.36 3.10
C LEU A 337 -17.80 -8.66 2.60
N ARG A 338 -18.45 -7.84 3.45
CA ARG A 338 -19.64 -7.07 3.05
C ARG A 338 -19.39 -6.19 1.84
N ALA A 339 -18.17 -5.68 1.69
CA ALA A 339 -17.76 -4.92 0.51
C ALA A 339 -17.89 -5.78 -0.76
N CYS A 340 -17.40 -7.01 -0.73
CA CYS A 340 -17.44 -7.94 -1.88
C CYS A 340 -18.86 -8.30 -2.26
N ALA A 341 -19.73 -8.54 -1.28
CA ALA A 341 -21.12 -8.92 -1.48
C ALA A 341 -21.97 -7.84 -2.18
N GLN A 342 -21.47 -6.61 -2.33
CA GLN A 342 -22.15 -5.56 -3.10
C GLN A 342 -22.14 -5.82 -4.61
N CYS A 343 -21.17 -6.61 -5.09
CA CYS A 343 -20.97 -6.91 -6.52
C CYS A 343 -20.91 -8.41 -6.81
N HIS A 344 -20.48 -9.23 -5.85
CA HIS A 344 -20.31 -10.68 -6.01
C HIS A 344 -21.46 -11.45 -5.36
N ALA A 345 -22.05 -12.38 -6.11
CA ALA A 345 -23.15 -13.23 -5.63
C ALA A 345 -22.67 -14.44 -4.82
N GLN A 346 -21.36 -14.73 -4.80
CA GLN A 346 -20.80 -15.86 -4.07
C GLN A 346 -20.85 -15.61 -2.56
N GLY A 347 -21.04 -16.69 -1.79
CA GLY A 347 -21.06 -16.60 -0.33
C GLY A 347 -19.71 -16.15 0.27
N ALA A 348 -19.77 -15.55 1.45
CA ALA A 348 -18.61 -14.98 2.14
C ALA A 348 -17.47 -15.97 2.33
N GLU A 349 -17.77 -17.23 2.66
CA GLU A 349 -16.74 -18.26 2.85
C GLU A 349 -16.00 -18.57 1.54
N TRP A 350 -16.71 -18.70 0.41
CA TRP A 350 -16.07 -18.89 -0.89
C TRP A 350 -15.17 -17.73 -1.25
N LEU A 351 -15.63 -16.48 -1.05
CA LEU A 351 -14.86 -15.27 -1.30
C LEU A 351 -13.62 -15.22 -0.41
N LYS A 352 -13.74 -15.58 0.88
CA LYS A 352 -12.62 -15.66 1.82
C LYS A 352 -11.57 -16.68 1.36
N GLN A 353 -11.99 -17.87 0.97
CA GLN A 353 -11.08 -18.90 0.45
C GLN A 353 -10.37 -18.43 -0.82
N ARG A 354 -11.06 -17.67 -1.69
CA ARG A 354 -10.45 -17.09 -2.88
C ARG A 354 -9.38 -16.06 -2.54
N VAL A 355 -9.62 -15.17 -1.57
CA VAL A 355 -8.63 -14.20 -1.09
C VAL A 355 -7.41 -14.94 -0.53
N ILE A 356 -7.63 -15.90 0.38
CA ILE A 356 -6.54 -16.69 0.99
C ILE A 356 -5.71 -17.40 -0.08
N ALA A 357 -6.34 -18.04 -1.07
CA ALA A 357 -5.62 -18.73 -2.14
C ALA A 357 -4.75 -17.79 -3.00
N ILE A 358 -5.15 -16.54 -3.19
CA ILE A 358 -4.35 -15.51 -3.85
C ILE A 358 -3.17 -15.12 -2.98
N GLN A 359 -3.42 -14.84 -1.70
CA GLN A 359 -2.40 -14.42 -0.75
C GLN A 359 -1.37 -15.53 -0.50
N ASP A 360 -1.80 -16.79 -0.39
CA ASP A 360 -0.89 -17.94 -0.24
C ASP A 360 0.13 -18.03 -1.38
N ARG A 361 -0.32 -17.88 -2.64
CA ARG A 361 0.57 -17.87 -3.81
C ARG A 361 1.52 -16.69 -3.79
N THR A 362 1.03 -15.52 -3.43
CA THR A 362 1.84 -14.31 -3.34
C THR A 362 2.89 -14.44 -2.24
N VAL A 363 2.54 -14.91 -1.05
CA VAL A 363 3.47 -15.11 0.06
C VAL A 363 4.55 -16.13 -0.29
N SER A 364 4.18 -17.25 -0.90
CA SER A 364 5.15 -18.23 -1.37
C SER A 364 6.18 -17.63 -2.33
N LEU A 365 5.72 -16.80 -3.28
CA LEU A 365 6.61 -16.08 -4.19
C LEU A 365 7.42 -14.98 -3.49
N MET A 366 6.84 -14.26 -2.51
CA MET A 366 7.56 -13.26 -1.71
C MET A 366 8.72 -13.89 -0.94
N LEU A 367 8.50 -15.02 -0.29
CA LEU A 367 9.56 -15.74 0.43
C LEU A 367 10.67 -16.14 -0.53
N ARG A 368 10.35 -16.76 -1.66
CA ARG A 368 11.34 -17.15 -2.68
C ARG A 368 12.10 -15.95 -3.23
N SER A 369 11.42 -14.89 -3.62
CA SER A 369 12.03 -13.66 -4.11
C SER A 369 12.95 -13.03 -3.06
N GLY A 370 12.48 -12.92 -1.82
CA GLY A 370 13.21 -12.31 -0.73
C GLY A 370 14.47 -13.08 -0.39
N TYR A 371 14.39 -14.39 -0.21
CA TYR A 371 15.56 -15.22 0.10
C TYR A 371 16.55 -15.32 -1.07
N ALA A 372 16.11 -15.41 -2.32
CA ALA A 372 16.99 -15.33 -3.48
C ALA A 372 17.74 -14.00 -3.55
N THR A 373 17.04 -12.89 -3.30
CA THR A 373 17.66 -11.56 -3.26
C THR A 373 18.64 -11.42 -2.10
N ALA A 374 18.33 -11.98 -0.91
CA ALA A 374 19.22 -12.01 0.24
C ALA A 374 20.48 -12.84 -0.04
N THR A 375 20.34 -13.97 -0.74
CA THR A 375 21.47 -14.81 -1.19
C THR A 375 22.42 -14.01 -2.10
N ALA A 376 21.89 -13.29 -3.09
CA ALA A 376 22.69 -12.42 -3.94
C ALA A 376 23.39 -11.30 -3.13
N ALA A 377 22.71 -10.70 -2.14
CA ALA A 377 23.32 -9.71 -1.26
C ALA A 377 24.51 -10.26 -0.49
N LYS A 378 24.41 -11.46 0.06
CA LYS A 378 25.51 -12.12 0.78
C LYS A 378 26.68 -12.53 -0.13
N LEU A 379 26.40 -12.85 -1.37
CA LEU A 379 27.46 -13.10 -2.35
C LEU A 379 28.22 -11.83 -2.72
N PHE A 380 27.55 -10.66 -2.78
CA PHE A 380 28.24 -9.37 -2.89
C PHE A 380 29.18 -9.13 -1.70
N GLU A 381 28.72 -9.42 -0.47
CA GLU A 381 29.58 -9.31 0.73
C GLU A 381 30.85 -10.20 0.58
N ALA A 382 30.71 -11.42 0.05
CA ALA A 382 31.83 -12.31 -0.21
C ALA A 382 32.78 -11.74 -1.31
N VAL A 383 32.25 -11.21 -2.40
CA VAL A 383 33.04 -10.56 -3.46
C VAL A 383 33.80 -9.35 -2.92
N HIS A 384 33.18 -8.54 -2.05
CA HIS A 384 33.83 -7.39 -1.45
C HIS A 384 34.99 -7.80 -0.53
N LYS A 385 34.86 -8.87 0.25
CA LYS A 385 35.94 -9.42 1.06
C LYS A 385 37.15 -9.85 0.21
N LEU A 386 36.90 -10.44 -0.97
CA LEU A 386 38.01 -10.78 -1.89
C LEU A 386 38.67 -9.53 -2.46
N ARG A 387 37.89 -8.50 -2.80
CA ARG A 387 38.44 -7.22 -3.26
C ARG A 387 39.32 -6.56 -2.19
N GLU A 388 38.91 -6.59 -0.93
CA GLU A 388 39.69 -6.07 0.21
C GLU A 388 40.98 -6.85 0.42
N GLN A 389 41.01 -8.14 0.05
CA GLN A 389 42.21 -9.00 0.06
C GLN A 389 43.10 -8.77 -1.17
N GLY A 390 42.80 -7.80 -2.03
CA GLY A 390 43.57 -7.49 -3.24
C GLY A 390 43.34 -8.46 -4.40
N LYS A 391 42.34 -9.31 -4.36
CA LYS A 391 42.00 -10.18 -5.48
C LYS A 391 41.36 -9.36 -6.63
N PRO A 392 41.73 -9.67 -7.89
CA PRO A 392 41.14 -9.01 -9.04
C PRO A 392 39.67 -9.43 -9.17
N ILE A 393 38.79 -8.44 -9.34
CA ILE A 393 37.36 -8.63 -9.54
C ILE A 393 36.99 -8.22 -10.97
N ASP A 394 36.37 -9.12 -11.72
CA ASP A 394 35.85 -8.85 -13.07
C ASP A 394 34.73 -7.80 -12.98
N GLN A 395 35.06 -6.57 -13.40
CA GLN A 395 34.16 -5.42 -13.23
C GLN A 395 32.90 -5.52 -14.11
N ASP A 396 33.01 -6.08 -15.32
CA ASP A 396 31.86 -6.26 -16.21
C ASP A 396 30.81 -7.23 -15.62
N LEU A 397 31.30 -8.33 -15.04
CA LEU A 397 30.40 -9.27 -14.34
C LEU A 397 29.82 -8.64 -13.09
N TYR A 398 30.63 -7.85 -12.36
CA TYR A 398 30.18 -7.16 -11.16
C TYR A 398 29.05 -6.15 -11.45
N ASP A 399 29.21 -5.33 -12.50
CA ASP A 399 28.22 -4.33 -12.88
C ASP A 399 26.91 -4.98 -13.40
N LYS A 400 27.02 -6.09 -14.13
CA LYS A 400 25.86 -6.93 -14.51
C LYS A 400 25.14 -7.50 -13.29
N ALA A 401 25.91 -8.10 -12.35
CA ALA A 401 25.36 -8.63 -11.12
C ALA A 401 24.62 -7.57 -10.31
N LYS A 402 25.23 -6.37 -10.16
CA LYS A 402 24.62 -5.23 -9.47
C LYS A 402 23.34 -4.78 -10.15
N GLY A 403 23.34 -4.64 -11.48
CA GLY A 403 22.15 -4.26 -12.22
C GLY A 403 20.98 -5.23 -11.99
N PHE A 404 21.23 -6.53 -12.03
CA PHE A 404 20.21 -7.55 -11.75
C PHE A 404 19.79 -7.61 -10.29
N TYR A 405 20.71 -7.38 -9.36
CA TYR A 405 20.38 -7.28 -7.93
C TYR A 405 19.40 -6.15 -7.65
N GLU A 406 19.64 -4.97 -8.20
CA GLU A 406 18.73 -3.82 -8.02
C GLU A 406 17.34 -4.09 -8.61
N GLU A 407 17.25 -4.74 -9.79
CA GLU A 407 15.97 -5.19 -10.37
C GLU A 407 15.22 -6.17 -9.46
N ALA A 408 15.95 -7.14 -8.88
CA ALA A 408 15.38 -8.10 -7.95
C ALA A 408 14.92 -7.40 -6.65
N PHE A 409 15.79 -6.58 -6.07
CA PHE A 409 15.53 -5.88 -4.81
C PHE A 409 14.26 -5.01 -4.88
N TYR A 410 14.17 -4.11 -5.88
CA TYR A 410 13.02 -3.20 -5.97
C TYR A 410 11.71 -3.95 -6.20
N ARG A 411 11.70 -5.01 -7.00
CA ARG A 411 10.51 -5.83 -7.23
C ARG A 411 10.08 -6.62 -5.99
N SER A 412 11.04 -7.21 -5.29
CA SER A 412 10.77 -7.91 -4.02
C SER A 412 10.17 -6.97 -2.99
N VAL A 413 10.76 -5.76 -2.85
CA VAL A 413 10.27 -4.75 -1.90
C VAL A 413 8.92 -4.19 -2.32
N PHE A 414 8.66 -3.99 -3.62
CA PHE A 414 7.39 -3.46 -4.13
C PHE A 414 6.21 -4.32 -3.67
N ILE A 415 6.26 -5.62 -3.86
CA ILE A 415 5.19 -6.51 -3.38
C ILE A 415 5.29 -6.74 -1.86
N GLY A 416 6.49 -6.80 -1.31
CA GLY A 416 6.70 -6.96 0.14
C GLY A 416 6.18 -5.80 0.99
N ALA A 417 6.14 -4.59 0.45
CA ALA A 417 5.64 -3.39 1.13
C ALA A 417 4.14 -3.13 0.88
N GLU A 418 3.53 -3.85 -0.06
CA GLU A 418 2.12 -3.73 -0.44
C GLU A 418 1.22 -4.49 0.54
N ASN A 419 0.21 -3.83 1.10
CA ASN A 419 -0.52 -4.34 2.25
C ASN A 419 -1.66 -5.31 1.94
N SER A 420 -2.06 -5.49 0.66
CA SER A 420 -3.08 -6.50 0.30
C SER A 420 -2.51 -7.91 0.15
N VAL A 421 -1.17 -8.05 0.23
CA VAL A 421 -0.47 -9.31 -0.05
C VAL A 421 -0.80 -9.79 -1.47
N GLY A 422 -0.71 -8.85 -2.44
CA GLY A 422 -0.95 -9.09 -3.86
C GLY A 422 -2.41 -9.13 -4.29
N PHE A 423 -3.37 -9.00 -3.38
CA PHE A 423 -4.80 -9.06 -3.75
C PHE A 423 -5.26 -7.89 -4.61
N HIS A 424 -4.65 -6.71 -4.50
CA HIS A 424 -4.99 -5.55 -5.31
C HIS A 424 -4.81 -5.80 -6.81
N ASN A 425 -3.81 -6.61 -7.20
CA ASN A 425 -3.62 -7.04 -8.58
C ASN A 425 -2.85 -8.39 -8.64
N PRO A 426 -3.54 -9.53 -8.48
CA PRO A 426 -2.88 -10.82 -8.34
C PRO A 426 -1.99 -11.22 -9.52
N PRO A 427 -2.39 -11.04 -10.80
CA PRO A 427 -1.53 -11.38 -11.93
C PRO A 427 -0.23 -10.55 -11.92
N GLU A 428 -0.33 -9.26 -11.66
CA GLU A 428 0.81 -8.36 -11.64
C GLU A 428 1.74 -8.66 -10.46
N ALA A 429 1.20 -8.90 -9.26
CA ALA A 429 2.00 -9.27 -8.10
C ALA A 429 2.82 -10.54 -8.35
N MET A 430 2.22 -11.57 -8.95
CA MET A 430 2.90 -12.82 -9.29
C MET A 430 3.95 -12.61 -10.40
N ARG A 431 3.67 -11.78 -11.42
CA ARG A 431 4.63 -11.43 -12.47
C ARG A 431 5.85 -10.73 -11.88
N VAL A 432 5.63 -9.68 -11.10
CA VAL A 432 6.71 -8.88 -10.49
C VAL A 432 7.61 -9.75 -9.59
N LEU A 433 7.03 -10.64 -8.78
CA LEU A 433 7.80 -11.54 -7.94
C LEU A 433 8.54 -12.62 -8.74
N GLY A 434 7.93 -13.14 -9.81
CA GLY A 434 8.58 -14.06 -10.74
C GLY A 434 9.80 -13.43 -11.42
N ASP A 435 9.66 -12.18 -11.89
CA ASP A 435 10.76 -11.42 -12.47
C ASP A 435 11.85 -11.15 -11.41
N SER A 436 11.47 -10.81 -10.17
CA SER A 436 12.40 -10.62 -9.07
C SER A 436 13.28 -11.86 -8.83
N ILE A 437 12.66 -13.04 -8.78
CA ILE A 437 13.39 -14.32 -8.61
C ILE A 437 14.35 -14.52 -9.79
N ALA A 438 13.90 -14.32 -11.03
CA ALA A 438 14.73 -14.48 -12.20
C ALA A 438 15.93 -13.54 -12.22
N PHE A 439 15.76 -12.28 -11.81
CA PHE A 439 16.85 -11.33 -11.68
C PHE A 439 17.80 -11.66 -10.53
N ALA A 440 17.30 -12.12 -9.38
CA ALA A 440 18.13 -12.54 -8.27
C ALA A 440 19.04 -13.72 -8.67
N VAL A 441 18.49 -14.73 -9.34
CA VAL A 441 19.24 -15.89 -9.84
C VAL A 441 20.30 -15.48 -10.88
N LYS A 442 19.99 -14.53 -11.79
CA LYS A 442 21.00 -14.00 -12.71
C LYS A 442 22.12 -13.28 -11.98
N SER A 443 21.80 -12.45 -10.99
CA SER A 443 22.79 -11.78 -10.14
C SER A 443 23.68 -12.79 -9.44
N GLU A 444 23.10 -13.79 -8.81
CA GLU A 444 23.81 -14.88 -8.16
C GLU A 444 24.75 -15.62 -9.12
N GLY A 445 24.30 -15.95 -10.32
CA GLY A 445 25.11 -16.62 -11.35
C GLY A 445 26.38 -15.84 -11.70
N PHE A 446 26.27 -14.51 -11.88
CA PHE A 446 27.44 -13.66 -12.13
C PHE A 446 28.36 -13.57 -10.91
N LEU A 447 27.82 -13.45 -9.71
CA LEU A 447 28.62 -13.40 -8.48
C LEU A 447 29.39 -14.70 -8.25
N ARG A 448 28.79 -15.85 -8.50
CA ARG A 448 29.48 -17.17 -8.44
C ARG A 448 30.61 -17.25 -9.47
N GLN A 449 30.42 -16.75 -10.68
CA GLN A 449 31.48 -16.66 -11.70
C GLN A 449 32.64 -15.76 -11.24
N ILE A 450 32.35 -14.61 -10.61
CA ILE A 450 33.37 -13.71 -10.06
C ILE A 450 34.18 -14.41 -8.99
N LEU A 451 33.51 -15.08 -8.03
CA LEU A 451 34.19 -15.82 -6.96
C LEU A 451 35.11 -16.88 -7.53
N THR A 452 34.64 -17.69 -8.47
CA THR A 452 35.45 -18.74 -9.14
C THR A 452 36.66 -18.15 -9.88
N LYS A 453 36.46 -17.06 -10.67
CA LYS A 453 37.56 -16.38 -11.37
C LYS A 453 38.60 -15.77 -10.41
N ALA A 454 38.17 -15.34 -9.21
CA ALA A 454 39.07 -14.83 -8.16
C ALA A 454 39.75 -15.96 -7.36
N GLY A 455 39.52 -17.22 -7.71
CA GLY A 455 40.13 -18.39 -7.06
C GLY A 455 39.45 -18.80 -5.74
N ALA A 456 38.20 -18.36 -5.53
CA ALA A 456 37.39 -18.79 -4.39
C ALA A 456 36.32 -19.80 -4.86
N GLU A 457 36.07 -20.82 -4.07
CA GLU A 457 34.97 -21.74 -4.31
C GLU A 457 33.65 -21.15 -3.74
N PRO A 458 32.64 -20.85 -4.58
CA PRO A 458 31.38 -20.32 -4.09
C PRO A 458 30.62 -21.40 -3.29
N PRO A 459 30.11 -21.12 -2.09
CA PRO A 459 29.41 -22.10 -1.29
C PRO A 459 28.15 -22.60 -1.99
N ALA A 460 27.88 -23.91 -1.94
CA ALA A 460 26.67 -24.50 -2.52
C ALA A 460 25.40 -23.85 -1.89
N LYS A 461 25.39 -23.72 -0.56
CA LYS A 461 24.37 -22.97 0.19
C LYS A 461 25.03 -21.76 0.86
N VAL A 462 24.51 -20.56 0.56
CA VAL A 462 25.03 -19.30 1.10
C VAL A 462 24.47 -19.08 2.52
N PRO A 463 25.32 -18.94 3.55
CA PRO A 463 24.86 -18.65 4.90
C PRO A 463 24.32 -17.22 4.99
N LEU A 464 23.04 -17.04 5.33
CA LEU A 464 22.43 -15.72 5.44
C LEU A 464 22.70 -15.04 6.80
N GLU A 465 23.06 -15.80 7.83
CA GLU A 465 23.41 -15.30 9.17
C GLU A 465 22.30 -14.41 9.77
N MET A 466 21.05 -14.87 9.66
CA MET A 466 19.85 -14.04 9.94
C MET A 466 19.82 -13.44 11.34
N ALA A 467 20.32 -14.15 12.36
CA ALA A 467 20.39 -13.64 13.74
C ALA A 467 21.14 -12.31 13.84
N LYS A 468 22.20 -12.11 13.04
CA LYS A 468 22.97 -10.85 12.96
C LYS A 468 22.11 -9.62 12.62
N TYR A 469 21.02 -9.82 11.89
CA TYR A 469 20.15 -8.74 11.40
C TYR A 469 18.84 -8.64 12.19
N LEU A 470 18.46 -9.69 12.91
CA LEU A 470 17.20 -9.78 13.62
C LEU A 470 17.31 -9.47 15.12
N ASP A 471 18.48 -9.67 15.70
CA ASP A 471 18.67 -9.50 17.14
C ASP A 471 19.30 -8.15 17.49
N ASP A 472 19.00 -7.64 18.69
CA ASP A 472 19.52 -6.39 19.26
C ASP A 472 19.29 -5.13 18.41
N ARG A 473 18.19 -5.09 17.63
CA ARG A 473 17.86 -3.98 16.74
C ARG A 473 17.40 -2.74 17.50
N GLY A 474 17.96 -1.60 17.12
CA GLY A 474 17.62 -0.29 17.64
C GLY A 474 17.85 -0.08 19.14
N THR A 475 17.30 1.01 19.67
CA THR A 475 17.34 1.32 21.12
C THR A 475 16.40 0.42 21.91
N LYS A 476 15.36 -0.13 21.30
CA LYS A 476 14.42 -1.08 21.90
C LYS A 476 14.99 -2.49 22.06
N LYS A 477 16.15 -2.78 21.47
CA LYS A 477 16.77 -4.11 21.51
C LYS A 477 15.83 -5.22 21.05
N LEU A 478 15.15 -4.97 19.93
CA LEU A 478 14.23 -5.92 19.32
C LEU A 478 14.96 -7.22 18.95
N LYS A 479 14.28 -8.35 19.11
CA LYS A 479 14.81 -9.69 18.84
C LYS A 479 13.96 -10.41 17.81
N SER A 480 14.52 -11.46 17.25
CA SER A 480 13.77 -12.43 16.45
C SER A 480 12.64 -13.08 17.28
N ASP A 481 11.55 -13.39 16.62
CA ASP A 481 10.47 -14.19 17.17
C ASP A 481 10.08 -15.29 16.18
N PRO A 482 10.66 -16.48 16.29
CA PRO A 482 10.36 -17.58 15.38
C PRO A 482 8.89 -18.04 15.40
N SER A 483 8.13 -17.70 16.46
CA SER A 483 6.72 -18.09 16.59
C SER A 483 5.81 -17.35 15.62
N ILE A 484 6.24 -16.18 15.17
CA ILE A 484 5.45 -15.36 14.22
C ILE A 484 6.01 -15.43 12.79
N GLU A 485 7.14 -16.12 12.57
CA GLU A 485 7.71 -16.26 11.24
C GLU A 485 6.73 -16.94 10.28
N ILE A 486 6.50 -16.31 9.15
CA ILE A 486 5.64 -16.84 8.09
C ILE A 486 6.36 -17.97 7.36
N LYS A 487 5.80 -19.18 7.45
CA LYS A 487 6.27 -20.33 6.67
C LYS A 487 5.63 -20.32 5.29
N ASP A 488 6.33 -20.92 4.31
CA ASP A 488 5.82 -21.00 2.95
C ASP A 488 4.51 -21.81 2.91
N PRO A 489 3.38 -21.19 2.56
CA PRO A 489 2.08 -21.88 2.53
C PRO A 489 1.99 -22.96 1.45
N MET A 490 2.94 -23.00 0.51
CA MET A 490 3.04 -24.01 -0.54
C MET A 490 4.04 -25.13 -0.19
N ASN A 491 4.66 -25.08 1.01
CA ASN A 491 5.66 -26.02 1.49
C ASN A 491 6.89 -26.18 0.56
N LEU A 492 7.33 -25.06 -0.02
CA LEU A 492 8.48 -25.01 -0.93
C LEU A 492 9.74 -24.43 -0.28
N GLN A 493 9.80 -24.35 1.07
CA GLN A 493 10.91 -23.75 1.81
C GLN A 493 12.26 -24.43 1.58
N ASP A 494 12.28 -25.71 1.21
CA ASP A 494 13.52 -26.44 0.93
C ASP A 494 14.14 -26.06 -0.44
N MET A 495 13.46 -25.22 -1.20
CA MET A 495 13.92 -24.72 -2.51
C MET A 495 14.74 -23.43 -2.41
N PHE A 496 15.01 -22.91 -1.19
CA PHE A 496 15.72 -21.64 -0.98
C PHE A 496 17.05 -21.81 -0.30
#